data_8f15e0302f9e9f7083772dcf4ac3e698
#
_entry.id   8f15e0302f9e9f7083772dcf4ac3e698
#
_cell.length_a   1.000
_cell.length_b   1.000
_cell.length_c   1.000
_cell.angle_alpha   90.00
_cell.angle_beta   90.00
_cell.angle_gamma   90.00
#
_symmetry.space_group_name_H-M   'P 1'
#
loop_
_entity.id
_entity.type
_entity.pdbx_description
1 polymer ?
#
loop_
_entity_poly.entity_id
_entity_poly.type
_entity_poly.pdbx_seq_one_letter_code
_entity_poly.pdbx_strand_id
1 'polypeptide(L)' 'MNNKNDKVATYKMSQVCYDRILKTRRGESEKRMDPNKFVCLYVNQTYGLKQEVTQIIVEG' A
#
# COMPACT_ATOMS: atom_id res chain seq x y z
N MET A 1 -1.46 16.03 -20.07
CA MET A 1 -1.45 15.53 -19.68
C MET A 1 -1.63 14.85 -19.25
N ASN A 2 -1.51 14.63 -18.95
CA ASN A 2 -1.58 13.91 -18.47
C ASN A 2 -2.12 13.35 -17.82
N ASN A 3 -2.61 13.34 -17.81
CA ASN A 3 -3.37 12.88 -17.20
C ASN A 3 -3.55 11.60 -16.71
N LYS A 4 -3.26 10.82 -17.14
CA LYS A 4 -3.23 9.51 -16.70
C LYS A 4 -2.55 9.35 -15.38
N ASN A 5 -1.72 10.19 -15.10
CA ASN A 5 -1.06 10.23 -13.82
C ASN A 5 -1.98 10.61 -12.70
N ASP A 6 -3.09 11.16 -13.05
CA ASP A 6 -4.04 11.60 -12.05
C ASP A 6 -4.87 10.46 -11.53
N LYS A 7 -4.80 9.34 -12.15
CA LYS A 7 -5.60 8.23 -11.71
C LYS A 7 -5.09 7.68 -10.41
N VAL A 8 -6.01 7.40 -9.52
CA VAL A 8 -5.67 6.75 -8.27
C VAL A 8 -5.26 5.32 -8.57
N ALA A 9 -4.06 4.97 -8.18
CA ALA A 9 -3.59 3.61 -8.35
C ALA A 9 -4.06 2.81 -7.15
N THR A 10 -5.03 1.98 -7.37
CA THR A 10 -5.64 1.18 -6.32
C THR A 10 -5.14 -0.25 -6.42
N TYR A 11 -4.77 -0.83 -5.29
CA TYR A 11 -4.30 -2.19 -5.24
C TYR A 11 -5.19 -2.99 -4.30
N LYS A 12 -5.73 -4.08 -4.80
CA LYS A 12 -6.62 -4.93 -4.01
C LYS A 12 -5.85 -6.11 -3.45
N MET A 13 -6.10 -6.43 -2.21
CA MET A 13 -5.47 -7.58 -1.59
C MET A 13 -6.40 -8.17 -0.55
N SER A 14 -6.12 -9.41 -0.17
CA SER A 14 -6.93 -10.07 0.85
C SER A 14 -6.59 -9.52 2.23
N GLN A 15 -7.51 -9.71 3.16
CA GLN A 15 -7.29 -9.32 4.55
C GLN A 15 -6.04 -10.01 5.11
N VAL A 16 -5.85 -11.26 4.76
CA VAL A 16 -4.69 -12.00 5.25
C VAL A 16 -3.39 -11.36 4.78
N CYS A 17 -3.34 -11.00 3.51
CA CYS A 17 -2.16 -10.38 2.94
C CYS A 17 -1.91 -9.01 3.59
N TYR A 18 -2.96 -8.25 3.75
CA TYR A 18 -2.87 -6.93 4.36
C TYR A 18 -2.30 -7.03 5.78
N ASP A 19 -2.86 -7.92 6.58
CA ASP A 19 -2.39 -8.11 7.95
C ASP A 19 -0.94 -8.56 7.98
N ARG A 20 -0.57 -9.42 7.06
CA ARG A 20 0.78 -9.94 7.01
C ARG A 20 1.78 -8.82 6.75
N ILE A 21 1.43 -7.93 5.84
CA ILE A 21 2.30 -6.78 5.55
C ILE A 21 2.39 -5.87 6.77
N LEU A 22 1.28 -5.64 7.44
CA LEU A 22 1.29 -4.79 8.62
C LEU A 22 2.18 -5.33 9.72
N LYS A 23 2.34 -6.64 9.79
CA LYS A 23 3.20 -7.25 10.80
C LYS A 23 4.67 -6.99 10.53
N THR A 24 5.02 -6.50 9.37
CA THR A 24 6.41 -6.18 9.06
C THR A 24 6.81 -4.80 9.55
N ARG A 25 5.88 -4.05 10.14
CA ARG A 25 6.20 -2.72 10.65
C ARG A 25 7.25 -2.81 11.75
N ARG A 26 8.19 -1.89 11.70
CA ARG A 26 9.25 -1.84 12.69
C ARG A 26 9.37 -0.43 13.24
N GLY A 27 9.67 -0.34 14.52
CA GLY A 27 9.88 0.95 15.13
C GLY A 27 8.59 1.71 15.33
N GLU A 28 8.72 2.80 16.06
CA GLU A 28 7.55 3.58 16.43
C GLU A 28 6.98 4.35 15.24
N SER A 29 7.86 4.85 14.40
CA SER A 29 7.37 5.68 13.31
C SER A 29 6.49 4.89 12.34
N GLU A 30 6.89 3.66 12.02
CA GLU A 30 6.07 2.85 11.13
C GLU A 30 4.77 2.42 11.78
N LYS A 31 4.80 2.16 13.08
CA LYS A 31 3.61 1.74 13.79
C LYS A 31 2.61 2.88 13.95
N ARG A 32 3.09 4.12 13.95
CA ARG A 32 2.22 5.29 14.04
C ARG A 32 1.65 5.70 12.70
N MET A 33 2.24 5.19 11.63
CA MET A 33 1.81 5.51 10.30
C MET A 33 0.43 4.95 10.04
N ASP A 34 -0.33 5.62 9.17
CA ASP A 34 -1.60 5.10 8.72
C ASP A 34 -1.35 3.72 8.11
N PRO A 35 -2.07 2.69 8.56
CA PRO A 35 -1.85 1.34 8.04
C PRO A 35 -1.95 1.26 6.52
N ASN A 36 -2.95 1.91 5.96
CA ASN A 36 -3.13 1.88 4.51
C ASN A 36 -1.93 2.50 3.81
N LYS A 37 -1.45 3.61 4.35
CA LYS A 37 -0.30 4.28 3.77
C LYS A 37 0.94 3.40 3.86
N PHE A 38 1.13 2.74 4.99
CA PHE A 38 2.28 1.87 5.15
C PHE A 38 2.25 0.75 4.12
N VAL A 39 1.09 0.14 3.92
CA VAL A 39 0.97 -0.95 2.97
C VAL A 39 1.22 -0.46 1.55
N CYS A 40 0.76 0.75 1.23
CA CYS A 40 1.05 1.32 -0.08
C CYS A 40 2.55 1.44 -0.32
N LEU A 41 3.27 1.94 0.66
CA LEU A 41 4.72 2.06 0.53
C LEU A 41 5.38 0.70 0.38
N TYR A 42 4.92 -0.26 1.16
CA TYR A 42 5.47 -1.61 1.09
C TYR A 42 5.31 -2.19 -0.31
N VAL A 43 4.10 -2.07 -0.85
CA VAL A 43 3.80 -2.61 -2.16
C VAL A 43 4.63 -1.92 -3.24
N ASN A 44 4.73 -0.61 -3.15
CA ASN A 44 5.49 0.14 -4.14
C ASN A 44 6.96 -0.24 -4.14
N GLN A 45 7.52 -0.47 -2.97
CA GLN A 45 8.93 -0.82 -2.86
C GLN A 45 9.21 -2.26 -3.19
N THR A 46 8.28 -3.13 -2.87
CA THR A 46 8.52 -4.56 -2.96
C THR A 46 8.09 -5.14 -4.29
N TYR A 47 6.96 -4.67 -4.81
CA TYR A 47 6.37 -5.26 -6.00
C TYR A 47 6.86 -4.63 -7.30
N GLY A 48 7.44 -3.45 -7.24
CA GLY A 48 7.97 -2.81 -8.43
C GLY A 48 6.92 -2.54 -9.49
N LEU A 49 5.78 -2.05 -9.07
CA LEU A 49 4.68 -1.78 -9.98
C LEU A 49 4.98 -0.58 -10.86
N LYS A 50 4.35 -0.53 -12.01
CA LYS A 50 4.57 0.57 -12.94
C LYS A 50 4.02 1.88 -12.44
N GLN A 51 2.94 1.81 -11.67
CA GLN A 51 2.33 3.01 -11.11
C GLN A 51 2.44 2.97 -9.60
N GLU A 52 2.57 4.13 -9.03
CA GLU A 52 2.61 4.22 -7.58
C GLU A 52 1.24 3.94 -7.00
N VAL A 53 1.17 2.99 -6.10
CA VAL A 53 -0.08 2.67 -5.43
C VAL A 53 -0.36 3.72 -4.38
N THR A 54 -1.54 4.30 -4.42
CA THR A 54 -1.93 5.33 -3.47
C THR A 54 -3.04 4.89 -2.54
N GLN A 55 -3.64 3.74 -2.82
CA GLN A 55 -4.73 3.26 -1.97
C GLN A 55 -4.79 1.73 -2.02
N ILE A 56 -4.94 1.14 -0.85
CA ILE A 56 -5.10 -0.31 -0.73
C ILE A 56 -6.55 -0.61 -0.41
N ILE A 57 -7.13 -1.55 -1.15
CA ILE A 57 -8.49 -2.01 -0.88
C ILE A 57 -8.38 -3.44 -0.37
N VAL A 58 -8.85 -3.64 0.84
CA VAL A 58 -8.81 -4.95 1.48
C VAL A 58 -10.10 -5.68 1.18
N GLU A 59 -9.97 -6.87 0.64
CA GLU A 59 -11.12 -7.70 0.32
C GLU A 59 -11.24 -8.79 1.38
N GLY A 60 -12.39 -8.84 1.99
CA GLY A 60 -12.63 -9.71 3.12
C GLY A 60 -12.60 -11.18 2.87
#